data_723f3baf0f486505d8926ff9a87243c4
#
_entry.id   723f3baf0f486505d8926ff9a87243c4
#
_cell.length_a   1.000
_cell.length_b   1.000
_cell.length_c   1.000
_cell.angle_alpha   90.00
_cell.angle_beta   90.00
_cell.angle_gamma   90.00
#
_symmetry.space_group_name_H-M   'P 1'
#
loop_
_entity.id
_entity.type
_entity.pdbx_description
1 polymer ?
#
loop_
_entity_poly.entity_id
_entity_poly.type
_entity_poly.pdbx_seq_one_letter_code
_entity_poly.pdbx_strand_id
1 'polypeptide(L)'
;MNLQVVIPTDGTVAGLYIQFATAGAPHANAAKLLLETEYSDAGQLAYAQGFVHPIRTSVQLPADLLAKFPSADAYKSVHFPKDYVALDKAGTAIANGWALIAK
;
A
#
# COMPACT_ATOMS: atom_id res chain seq x y z
N MET A 1 2.87 -7.38 -23.02
CA MET A 1 2.35 -8.34 -22.03
C MET A 1 1.00 -7.81 -21.54
N ASN A 2 -0.05 -8.61 -21.62
CA ASN A 2 -1.39 -8.17 -21.21
C ASN A 2 -1.62 -8.64 -19.77
N LEU A 3 -1.57 -7.71 -18.79
CA LEU A 3 -1.75 -7.99 -17.39
C LEU A 3 -3.05 -7.36 -16.92
N GLN A 4 -3.80 -8.08 -16.10
CA GLN A 4 -5.00 -7.58 -15.45
C GLN A 4 -4.81 -7.68 -13.94
N VAL A 5 -5.12 -6.60 -13.23
CA VAL A 5 -5.19 -6.59 -11.76
C VAL A 5 -6.59 -6.98 -11.34
N VAL A 6 -6.71 -8.00 -10.51
CA VAL A 6 -7.99 -8.46 -9.96
C VAL A 6 -7.92 -8.38 -8.44
N ILE A 7 -8.88 -7.69 -7.83
CA ILE A 7 -9.08 -7.70 -6.38
C ILE A 7 -10.16 -8.74 -6.09
N PRO A 8 -9.86 -9.81 -5.34
CA PRO A 8 -10.84 -10.85 -5.00
C PRO A 8 -12.02 -10.27 -4.20
N THR A 9 -13.23 -10.74 -4.50
CA THR A 9 -14.45 -10.27 -3.82
C THR A 9 -14.72 -11.01 -2.50
N ASP A 10 -14.09 -12.15 -2.31
CA ASP A 10 -14.18 -12.99 -1.10
C ASP A 10 -13.22 -12.57 0.02
N GLY A 11 -12.33 -11.64 -0.27
CA GLY A 11 -11.45 -10.99 0.71
C GLY A 11 -10.06 -10.73 0.17
N THR A 12 -9.52 -9.62 0.60
CA THR A 12 -8.14 -9.20 0.30
C THR A 12 -7.58 -8.43 1.48
N VAL A 13 -6.29 -8.61 1.75
CA VAL A 13 -5.59 -7.92 2.83
C VAL A 13 -4.82 -6.73 2.25
N ALA A 14 -5.03 -5.56 2.85
CA ALA A 14 -4.28 -4.36 2.49
C ALA A 14 -2.85 -4.42 3.02
N GLY A 15 -1.88 -4.08 2.18
CA GLY A 15 -0.53 -3.73 2.60
C GLY A 15 -0.43 -2.23 2.86
N LEU A 16 0.24 -1.86 3.95
CA LEU A 16 0.50 -0.47 4.29
C LEU A 16 2.00 -0.19 4.22
N TYR A 17 2.36 0.91 3.57
CA TYR A 17 3.67 1.50 3.71
C TYR A 17 3.61 2.51 4.86
N ILE A 18 4.36 2.25 5.92
CA ILE A 18 4.37 3.08 7.12
C ILE A 18 5.67 3.86 7.16
N GLN A 19 5.57 5.16 7.34
CA GLN A 19 6.71 6.05 7.50
C GLN A 19 6.65 6.72 8.86
N PHE A 20 7.80 6.89 9.48
CA PHE A 20 7.91 7.55 10.78
C PHE A 20 9.27 8.25 10.94
N ALA A 21 9.27 9.32 11.72
CA ALA A 21 10.51 9.96 12.14
C ALA A 21 11.04 9.27 13.41
N THR A 22 12.26 8.73 13.34
CA THR A 22 12.90 8.07 14.47
C THR A 22 13.21 9.07 15.57
N ALA A 23 12.91 8.73 16.83
CA ALA A 23 13.34 9.53 17.98
C ALA A 23 14.87 9.59 18.03
N GLY A 24 15.43 10.79 18.23
CA GLY A 24 16.88 10.98 18.22
C GLY A 24 17.55 10.97 16.85
N ALA A 25 16.77 11.06 15.77
CA ALA A 25 17.33 11.15 14.42
C ALA A 25 18.31 12.34 14.32
N PRO A 26 19.51 12.14 13.72
CA PRO A 26 20.52 13.20 13.62
C PRO A 26 20.06 14.39 12.76
N HIS A 27 19.13 14.17 11.87
CA HIS A 27 18.55 15.18 10.98
C HIS A 27 17.01 15.22 11.09
N ALA A 28 16.49 15.37 12.32
CA ALA A 28 15.06 15.31 12.61
C ALA A 28 14.23 16.31 11.78
N ASN A 29 14.73 17.51 11.52
CA ASN A 29 14.01 18.48 10.69
C ASN A 29 13.97 18.08 9.22
N ALA A 30 15.03 17.48 8.69
CA ALA A 30 15.03 16.94 7.33
C ALA A 30 14.05 15.76 7.20
N ALA A 31 14.00 14.88 8.21
CA ALA A 31 13.03 13.77 8.23
C ALA A 31 11.58 14.29 8.25
N LYS A 32 11.28 15.32 9.03
CA LYS A 32 9.96 15.97 9.03
C LYS A 32 9.61 16.59 7.68
N LEU A 33 10.59 17.30 7.08
CA LEU A 33 10.37 17.90 5.74
C LEU A 33 10.13 16.84 4.67
N LEU A 34 10.83 15.70 4.75
CA LEU A 34 10.57 14.57 3.85
C LEU A 34 9.13 14.06 4.01
N LEU A 35 8.69 13.81 5.25
CA LEU A 35 7.31 13.38 5.51
C LEU A 35 6.29 14.40 5.00
N GLU A 36 6.49 15.70 5.25
CA GLU A 36 5.64 16.77 4.71
C GLU A 36 5.57 16.72 3.18
N THR A 37 6.71 16.50 2.51
CA THR A 37 6.79 16.39 1.06
C THR A 37 6.03 15.17 0.55
N GLU A 38 6.21 14.01 1.17
CA GLU A 38 5.55 12.77 0.80
C GLU A 38 4.04 12.80 1.02
N TYR A 39 3.58 13.47 2.08
CA TYR A 39 2.16 13.66 2.35
C TYR A 39 1.55 14.88 1.62
N SER A 40 2.34 15.67 0.90
CA SER A 40 1.81 16.73 0.02
C SER A 40 1.03 16.16 -1.16
N ASP A 41 0.22 16.99 -1.82
CA ASP A 41 -0.51 16.55 -3.02
C ASP A 41 0.44 16.10 -4.13
N ALA A 42 1.59 16.77 -4.27
CA ALA A 42 2.62 16.38 -5.25
C ALA A 42 3.26 15.02 -4.92
N GLY A 43 3.59 14.78 -3.63
CA GLY A 43 4.12 13.51 -3.18
C GLY A 43 3.12 12.36 -3.37
N GLN A 44 1.87 12.58 -3.01
CA GLN A 44 0.81 11.59 -3.18
C GLN A 44 0.52 11.30 -4.66
N LEU A 45 0.61 12.31 -5.53
CA LEU A 45 0.50 12.12 -6.97
C LEU A 45 1.69 11.29 -7.52
N ALA A 46 2.91 11.55 -7.04
CA ALA A 46 4.08 10.76 -7.42
C ALA A 46 3.93 9.28 -7.01
N TYR A 47 3.40 8.99 -5.81
CA TYR A 47 3.06 7.63 -5.40
C TYR A 47 2.01 6.99 -6.32
N ALA A 48 0.97 7.75 -6.70
CA ALA A 48 -0.05 7.24 -7.61
C ALA A 48 0.50 6.91 -9.00
N GLN A 49 1.47 7.67 -9.50
CA GLN A 49 2.18 7.36 -10.75
C GLN A 49 2.97 6.04 -10.67
N GLY A 50 3.41 5.66 -9.46
CA GLY A 50 4.00 4.35 -9.15
C GLY A 50 2.97 3.27 -8.80
N PHE A 51 1.68 3.50 -9.04
CA PHE A 51 0.56 2.60 -8.75
C PHE A 51 0.36 2.32 -7.25
N VAL A 52 0.82 3.20 -6.38
CA VAL A 52 0.47 3.18 -4.95
C VAL A 52 -0.76 4.05 -4.73
N HIS A 53 -1.79 3.50 -4.09
CA HIS A 53 -3.02 4.26 -3.84
C HIS A 53 -2.75 5.41 -2.84
N PRO A 54 -3.09 6.66 -3.18
CA PRO A 54 -2.91 7.79 -2.27
C PRO A 54 -3.67 7.56 -0.96
N ILE A 55 -3.04 7.89 0.16
CA ILE A 55 -3.67 7.80 1.48
C ILE A 55 -4.58 9.01 1.76
N ARG A 56 -4.30 10.15 1.15
CA ARG A 56 -5.10 11.35 1.29
C ARG A 56 -6.26 11.34 0.30
N THR A 57 -7.48 11.38 0.81
CA THR A 57 -8.71 11.38 0.00
C THR A 57 -8.95 12.70 -0.75
N SER A 58 -8.25 13.78 -0.36
CA SER A 58 -8.34 15.10 -1.01
C SER A 58 -7.54 15.21 -2.31
N VAL A 59 -6.62 14.28 -2.58
CA VAL A 59 -5.76 14.32 -3.77
C VAL A 59 -6.59 14.01 -5.02
N GLN A 60 -6.58 14.95 -5.96
CA GLN A 60 -7.24 14.79 -7.24
C GLN A 60 -6.30 14.12 -8.23
N LEU A 61 -6.59 12.89 -8.62
CA LEU A 61 -5.83 12.19 -9.64
C LEU A 61 -6.29 12.60 -11.04
N PRO A 62 -5.35 12.79 -12.00
CA PRO A 62 -5.70 12.91 -13.41
C PRO A 62 -6.54 11.75 -13.90
N ALA A 63 -7.50 11.99 -14.80
CA ALA A 63 -8.46 10.98 -15.25
C ALA A 63 -7.79 9.77 -15.91
N ASP A 64 -6.72 9.97 -16.65
CA ASP A 64 -5.93 8.93 -17.29
C ASP A 64 -5.19 8.04 -16.28
N LEU A 65 -4.79 8.61 -15.15
CA LEU A 65 -4.17 7.89 -14.05
C LEU A 65 -5.23 7.16 -13.23
N LEU A 66 -6.34 7.82 -12.91
CA LEU A 66 -7.45 7.22 -12.18
C LEU A 66 -8.02 6.00 -12.90
N ALA A 67 -8.09 6.02 -14.23
CA ALA A 67 -8.56 4.90 -15.05
C ALA A 67 -7.67 3.63 -14.95
N LYS A 68 -6.46 3.76 -14.44
CA LYS A 68 -5.54 2.63 -14.24
C LYS A 68 -5.71 1.95 -12.89
N PHE A 69 -6.45 2.56 -11.97
CA PHE A 69 -6.77 1.96 -10.67
C PHE A 69 -8.09 1.17 -10.77
N PRO A 70 -8.25 0.11 -9.99
CA PRO A 70 -9.55 -0.53 -9.80
C PRO A 70 -10.60 0.49 -9.31
N SER A 71 -11.86 0.24 -9.62
CA SER A 71 -12.95 1.10 -9.14
C SER A 71 -13.00 1.13 -7.60
N ALA A 72 -13.54 2.22 -7.04
CA ALA A 72 -13.69 2.35 -5.58
C ALA A 72 -14.48 1.18 -4.95
N ASP A 73 -15.42 0.61 -5.71
CA ASP A 73 -16.21 -0.54 -5.25
C ASP A 73 -15.38 -1.81 -5.10
N ALA A 74 -14.34 -2.00 -5.90
CA ALA A 74 -13.46 -3.16 -5.80
C ALA A 74 -12.68 -3.19 -4.47
N TYR A 75 -12.49 -2.05 -3.82
CA TYR A 75 -11.80 -1.97 -2.53
C TYR A 75 -12.70 -2.26 -1.31
N LYS A 76 -14.01 -2.49 -1.50
CA LYS A 76 -14.94 -2.78 -0.39
C LYS A 76 -14.64 -4.11 0.32
N SER A 77 -14.01 -5.06 -0.39
CA SER A 77 -13.58 -6.35 0.16
C SER A 77 -12.18 -6.32 0.78
N VAL A 78 -11.52 -5.17 0.75
CA VAL A 78 -10.16 -5.01 1.29
C VAL A 78 -10.23 -4.77 2.78
N HIS A 79 -9.50 -5.58 3.54
CA HIS A 79 -9.44 -5.50 5.00
C HIS A 79 -8.01 -5.23 5.48
N PHE A 80 -7.91 -4.43 6.54
CA PHE A 80 -6.65 -4.28 7.26
C PHE A 80 -6.49 -5.41 8.27
N PRO A 81 -5.29 -5.99 8.43
CA PRO A 81 -5.04 -7.00 9.45
C PRO A 81 -5.38 -6.45 10.85
N LYS A 82 -6.15 -7.20 11.62
CA LYS A 82 -6.46 -6.86 13.01
C LYS A 82 -5.45 -7.46 13.98
N ASP A 83 -4.81 -8.56 13.60
CA ASP A 83 -3.81 -9.27 14.39
C ASP A 83 -2.56 -9.49 13.52
N TYR A 84 -1.56 -8.65 13.75
CA TYR A 84 -0.29 -8.72 13.02
C TYR A 84 0.58 -9.92 13.47
N VAL A 85 0.39 -10.44 14.68
CA VAL A 85 1.09 -11.65 15.15
C VAL A 85 0.58 -12.88 14.42
N ALA A 86 -0.74 -12.98 14.27
CA ALA A 86 -1.35 -14.06 13.47
C ALA A 86 -0.94 -13.95 11.99
N LEU A 87 -0.87 -12.74 11.44
CA LEU A 87 -0.42 -12.50 10.06
C LEU A 87 1.03 -12.96 9.84
N ASP A 88 1.94 -12.65 10.75
CA ASP A 88 3.35 -13.05 10.68
C ASP A 88 3.50 -14.58 10.75
N LYS A 89 2.78 -15.21 11.66
CA LYS A 89 2.73 -16.70 11.77
C LYS A 89 2.21 -17.34 10.48
N ALA A 90 1.14 -16.79 9.90
CA ALA A 90 0.58 -17.28 8.64
C ALA A 90 1.59 -17.11 7.49
N GLY A 91 2.25 -15.95 7.39
CA GLY A 91 3.31 -15.71 6.41
C GLY A 91 4.45 -16.71 6.50
N THR A 92 4.92 -16.98 7.71
CA THR A 92 5.96 -17.99 7.97
C THR A 92 5.49 -19.39 7.57
N ALA A 93 4.27 -19.79 7.91
CA ALA A 93 3.71 -21.09 7.55
C ALA A 93 3.58 -21.24 6.02
N ILE A 94 3.14 -20.21 5.32
CA ILE A 94 3.06 -20.18 3.85
C ILE A 94 4.45 -20.30 3.23
N ALA A 95 5.42 -19.51 3.68
CA ALA A 95 6.79 -19.56 3.18
C ALA A 95 7.43 -20.95 3.32
N ASN A 96 7.24 -21.58 4.48
CA ASN A 96 7.76 -22.92 4.75
C ASN A 96 7.04 -24.02 3.93
N GLY A 97 5.73 -23.84 3.68
CA GLY A 97 4.92 -24.78 2.91
C GLY A 97 5.03 -24.60 1.40
N TRP A 98 5.48 -23.45 0.92
CA TRP A 98 5.45 -23.10 -0.50
C TRP A 98 6.28 -24.08 -1.36
N ALA A 99 7.46 -24.47 -0.89
CA ALA A 99 8.34 -25.40 -1.59
C ALA A 99 7.72 -26.81 -1.80
N LEU A 100 6.68 -27.16 -1.02
CA LEU A 100 5.95 -28.43 -1.16
C LEU A 100 4.85 -28.35 -2.21
N ILE A 101 4.34 -27.14 -2.50
CA ILE A 101 3.21 -26.87 -3.39
C ILE A 101 3.69 -26.43 -4.77
N ALA A 102 4.72 -25.59 -4.82
CA ALA A 102 5.32 -25.06 -6.06
C ALA A 102 6.34 -26.08 -6.63
N LYS A 103 5.85 -27.15 -7.24
CA LYS A 103 6.64 -28.11 -8.02
C LYS A 103 6.38 -27.89 -9.51
#